data_6d1eca77824a5de3b98f444c64c4aeae
#
_entry.id   6d1eca77824a5de3b98f444c64c4aeae
#
_cell.length_a   1.000
_cell.length_b   1.000
_cell.length_c   1.000
_cell.angle_alpha   90.00
_cell.angle_beta   90.00
_cell.angle_gamma   90.00
#
_symmetry.space_group_name_H-M   'P 1'
#
loop_
_entity.id
_entity.type
_entity.pdbx_description
1 polymer ?
#
loop_
_entity_poly.entity_id
_entity_poly.type
_entity_poly.pdbx_seq_one_letter_code
_entity_poly.pdbx_strand_id
1 'polypeptide(L)'
;MNRFIPISPFELTSICLSAYMISVCLKAPSPLIIVGFLVISIMIFTKLLFEKSTVTIFIGICFIVIMIKGIFLHDANGEALQKFNYVITDKDKDLKKGLLTGLYLSIFTAGILYVLQRSKISDKIIHNLQIKHILKTLVIVILIIMTTYTSIIMIGKELVMGFATYDKGLFTQMFESMRQGRGPMTSLERDQWMSHFHVHVSPIFYLMLPFYMLWPKPETLELLQVLVTMSGIVPLYLILKHFQFNRVIQSLFLLLFIVTPTLSSSHLYGLHENCFLTPLLLWLVLANLKGWTYRLIIILGFTLLIKEDIMIYIIAIGLYFSFQKEFKISTKRTIFIVITQIFIPICYFAICMYYLNTIGDGSMTTRFTNFMLPGQTSLKDVIINIFTNPTYFLSALFTFNKIKYIITLLSMYVFLPLIQKHWINYILLLPMMVINLLSDFPYQADFGFQYHYGSTALLLFMTMLAVNILLKKRDSINEQDQKQQLALIMKGHRKIILLLTCACIMSASIFFTLMHPSTYGIKAYAKQSTYFKEKKQTLKSLPQNKKILAYGFYTTQLAQNKNLYDLDYHNDKKIDTNIEYVVVPRTLSSDGSAQSQLIAQYMNHGYKEYHLSTPEILILKR
;
A
#
# COMPACT_ATOMS: atom_id res chain seq x y z
N MET A 1 7.95 -38.66 -9.47
CA MET A 1 8.96 -37.74 -8.93
C MET A 1 8.26 -36.67 -8.09
N ASN A 2 8.14 -36.86 -6.77
CA ASN A 2 7.42 -35.93 -5.89
C ASN A 2 8.04 -35.98 -4.49
N ARG A 3 9.30 -35.60 -4.36
CA ARG A 3 9.91 -35.34 -3.05
C ARG A 3 9.83 -33.85 -2.78
N PHE A 4 8.80 -33.40 -2.03
CA PHE A 4 8.87 -32.09 -1.38
C PHE A 4 9.97 -32.15 -0.31
N ILE A 5 11.00 -31.38 -0.51
CA ILE A 5 12.14 -31.26 0.39
C ILE A 5 11.65 -30.65 1.71
N PRO A 6 11.91 -31.27 2.86
CA PRO A 6 11.57 -30.69 4.15
C PRO A 6 12.49 -29.52 4.44
N ILE A 7 12.01 -28.28 4.20
CA ILE A 7 12.71 -27.07 4.66
C ILE A 7 12.61 -27.03 6.18
N SER A 8 13.74 -26.96 6.87
CA SER A 8 13.74 -26.78 8.32
C SER A 8 13.23 -25.36 8.67
N PRO A 9 12.64 -25.14 9.85
CA PRO A 9 12.24 -23.81 10.29
C PRO A 9 13.39 -22.81 10.31
N PHE A 10 14.58 -23.27 10.65
CA PHE A 10 15.79 -22.47 10.62
C PHE A 10 16.12 -21.99 9.21
N GLU A 11 16.02 -22.88 8.22
CA GLU A 11 16.24 -22.55 6.81
C GLU A 11 15.19 -21.59 6.28
N LEU A 12 13.90 -21.80 6.62
CA LEU A 12 12.82 -20.93 6.22
C LEU A 12 12.93 -19.54 6.87
N THR A 13 13.32 -19.50 8.15
CA THR A 13 13.57 -18.25 8.86
C THR A 13 14.78 -17.52 8.27
N SER A 14 15.84 -18.23 7.93
CA SER A 14 17.02 -17.65 7.27
C SER A 14 16.66 -17.10 5.89
N ILE A 15 15.78 -17.77 5.13
CA ILE A 15 15.27 -17.31 3.84
C ILE A 15 14.44 -16.02 4.02
N CYS A 16 13.50 -16.01 4.97
CA CYS A 16 12.67 -14.85 5.25
C CYS A 16 13.49 -13.67 5.76
N LEU A 17 14.45 -13.92 6.65
CA LEU A 17 15.35 -12.91 7.18
C LEU A 17 16.26 -12.35 6.08
N SER A 18 16.79 -13.20 5.21
CA SER A 18 17.62 -12.79 4.07
C SER A 18 16.82 -11.92 3.09
N ALA A 19 15.59 -12.31 2.76
CA ALA A 19 14.70 -11.52 1.90
C ALA A 19 14.36 -10.15 2.53
N TYR A 20 14.10 -10.11 3.84
CA TYR A 20 13.88 -8.87 4.57
C TYR A 20 15.11 -7.96 4.56
N MET A 21 16.26 -8.49 4.93
CA MET A 21 17.51 -7.72 4.95
C MET A 21 17.90 -7.24 3.56
N ILE A 22 17.66 -8.04 2.54
CA ILE A 22 17.84 -7.64 1.15
C ILE A 22 16.91 -6.47 0.82
N SER A 23 15.64 -6.50 1.24
CA SER A 23 14.69 -5.41 1.01
C SER A 23 15.13 -4.11 1.69
N VAL A 24 15.75 -4.21 2.85
CA VAL A 24 16.28 -3.06 3.62
C VAL A 24 17.61 -2.57 3.04
N CYS A 25 18.53 -3.48 2.70
CA CYS A 25 19.85 -3.13 2.14
C CYS A 25 19.78 -2.65 0.68
N LEU A 26 18.75 -3.00 -0.06
CA LEU A 26 18.52 -2.53 -1.44
C LEU A 26 18.15 -1.04 -1.54
N LYS A 27 18.08 -0.33 -0.44
CA LYS A 27 18.11 1.16 -0.48
C LYS A 27 19.49 1.70 -0.89
N ALA A 28 20.54 0.85 -0.93
CA ALA A 28 21.87 1.24 -1.40
C ALA A 28 22.17 0.59 -2.77
N PRO A 29 22.35 1.36 -3.85
CA PRO A 29 22.63 0.83 -5.19
C PRO A 29 24.11 0.43 -5.31
N SER A 30 24.45 -0.78 -4.86
CA SER A 30 25.76 -1.38 -5.15
C SER A 30 25.56 -2.60 -6.06
N PRO A 31 26.22 -2.70 -7.22
CA PRO A 31 26.16 -3.86 -8.10
C PRO A 31 26.46 -5.19 -7.40
N LEU A 32 27.33 -5.17 -6.38
CA LEU A 32 27.66 -6.33 -5.55
C LEU A 32 26.48 -6.87 -4.75
N ILE A 33 25.54 -6.00 -4.36
CA ILE A 33 24.32 -6.40 -3.64
C ILE A 33 23.36 -7.13 -4.59
N ILE A 34 23.29 -6.69 -5.85
CA ILE A 34 22.48 -7.34 -6.91
C ILE A 34 23.00 -8.75 -7.19
N VAL A 35 24.30 -8.89 -7.34
CA VAL A 35 24.96 -10.20 -7.57
C VAL A 35 24.76 -11.11 -6.35
N GLY A 36 24.94 -10.60 -5.14
CA GLY A 36 24.68 -11.34 -3.91
C GLY A 36 23.22 -11.80 -3.81
N PHE A 37 22.28 -10.95 -4.23
CA PHE A 37 20.84 -11.25 -4.27
C PHE A 37 20.50 -12.34 -5.29
N LEU A 38 21.00 -12.23 -6.53
CA LEU A 38 20.81 -13.24 -7.56
C LEU A 38 21.40 -14.59 -7.12
N VAL A 39 22.58 -14.57 -6.53
CA VAL A 39 23.25 -15.77 -5.99
C VAL A 39 22.41 -16.38 -4.86
N ILE A 40 21.93 -15.59 -3.90
CA ILE A 40 21.08 -16.07 -2.80
C ILE A 40 19.75 -16.62 -3.34
N SER A 41 19.11 -15.94 -4.29
CA SER A 41 17.86 -16.42 -4.90
C SER A 41 18.05 -17.70 -5.69
N ILE A 42 19.14 -17.83 -6.45
CA ILE A 42 19.52 -19.05 -7.16
C ILE A 42 19.86 -20.16 -6.16
N MET A 43 20.53 -19.87 -5.06
CA MET A 43 20.87 -20.84 -4.03
C MET A 43 19.64 -21.31 -3.25
N ILE A 44 18.69 -20.41 -2.95
CA ILE A 44 17.39 -20.75 -2.38
C ILE A 44 16.62 -21.66 -3.34
N PHE A 45 16.59 -21.31 -4.62
CA PHE A 45 15.90 -22.08 -5.66
C PHE A 45 16.56 -23.45 -5.87
N THR A 46 17.89 -23.51 -5.90
CA THR A 46 18.65 -24.78 -6.01
C THR A 46 18.52 -25.65 -4.77
N LYS A 47 18.42 -25.06 -3.57
CA LYS A 47 18.17 -25.85 -2.35
C LYS A 47 16.72 -26.35 -2.24
N LEU A 48 15.74 -25.59 -2.72
CA LEU A 48 14.37 -26.07 -2.88
C LEU A 48 14.28 -27.29 -3.82
N LEU A 49 15.24 -27.41 -4.74
CA LEU A 49 15.35 -28.52 -5.71
C LEU A 49 16.32 -29.64 -5.29
N PHE A 50 17.40 -29.32 -4.55
CA PHE A 50 18.51 -30.25 -4.27
C PHE A 50 18.97 -30.19 -2.80
N GLU A 51 18.58 -31.13 -1.98
CA GLU A 51 18.89 -31.27 -0.55
C GLU A 51 20.41 -31.24 -0.20
N LYS A 52 21.02 -30.09 0.12
CA LYS A 52 22.38 -30.05 0.68
C LYS A 52 22.56 -28.96 1.77
N SER A 53 23.06 -29.37 2.95
CA SER A 53 23.28 -28.53 4.15
C SER A 53 24.35 -27.43 3.99
N THR A 54 25.31 -27.59 3.11
CA THR A 54 26.38 -26.60 2.81
C THR A 54 25.84 -25.28 2.29
N VAL A 55 24.72 -25.31 1.58
CA VAL A 55 24.03 -24.12 1.05
C VAL A 55 23.45 -23.25 2.17
N THR A 56 22.98 -23.88 3.26
CA THR A 56 22.41 -23.15 4.42
C THR A 56 23.47 -22.35 5.18
N ILE A 57 24.65 -22.92 5.33
CA ILE A 57 25.79 -22.27 5.98
C ILE A 57 26.26 -21.09 5.13
N PHE A 58 26.33 -21.24 3.81
CA PHE A 58 26.73 -20.18 2.91
C PHE A 58 25.68 -19.02 2.88
N ILE A 59 24.40 -19.34 2.89
CA ILE A 59 23.32 -18.34 3.01
C ILE A 59 23.43 -17.59 4.34
N GLY A 60 23.73 -18.30 5.45
CA GLY A 60 23.98 -17.68 6.75
C GLY A 60 25.18 -16.73 6.74
N ILE A 61 26.26 -17.09 6.09
CA ILE A 61 27.47 -16.25 5.95
C ILE A 61 27.17 -15.03 5.07
N CYS A 62 26.52 -15.20 3.92
CA CYS A 62 26.10 -14.08 3.07
C CYS A 62 25.16 -13.13 3.81
N PHE A 63 24.26 -13.68 4.63
CA PHE A 63 23.37 -12.92 5.50
C PHE A 63 24.15 -12.07 6.51
N ILE A 64 25.14 -12.63 7.20
CA ILE A 64 25.98 -11.91 8.17
C ILE A 64 26.78 -10.80 7.46
N VAL A 65 27.34 -11.07 6.27
CA VAL A 65 28.08 -10.06 5.48
C VAL A 65 27.16 -8.92 5.02
N ILE A 66 25.94 -9.22 4.59
CA ILE A 66 24.94 -8.21 4.19
C ILE A 66 24.48 -7.39 5.41
N MET A 67 24.30 -8.04 6.57
CA MET A 67 23.99 -7.38 7.84
C MET A 67 25.08 -6.39 8.24
N ILE A 68 26.33 -6.84 8.26
CA ILE A 68 27.48 -6.01 8.60
C ILE A 68 27.54 -4.82 7.63
N LYS A 69 27.40 -5.08 6.33
CA LYS A 69 27.42 -4.03 5.31
C LYS A 69 26.23 -3.06 5.41
N GLY A 70 25.02 -3.54 5.70
CA GLY A 70 23.83 -2.70 5.91
C GLY A 70 23.94 -1.80 7.15
N ILE A 71 24.64 -2.25 8.18
CA ILE A 71 24.90 -1.46 9.40
C ILE A 71 25.96 -0.36 9.14
N PHE A 72 26.96 -0.64 8.29
CA PHE A 72 28.10 0.26 8.07
C PHE A 72 28.02 1.15 6.81
N LEU A 73 27.14 0.83 5.83
CA LEU A 73 27.01 1.61 4.58
C LEU A 73 25.90 2.66 4.61
N HIS A 74 25.63 3.22 5.75
CA HIS A 74 24.50 4.10 5.98
C HIS A 74 24.63 5.51 5.35
N ASP A 75 25.82 5.91 4.89
CA ASP A 75 26.09 7.32 4.58
C ASP A 75 25.77 7.76 3.14
N ALA A 76 25.42 6.86 2.22
CA ALA A 76 25.36 7.21 0.80
C ALA A 76 23.96 7.56 0.23
N ASN A 77 22.86 7.43 0.96
CA ASN A 77 21.52 7.54 0.36
C ASN A 77 20.50 8.41 1.12
N GLY A 78 20.96 9.52 1.70
CA GLY A 78 20.07 10.58 2.19
C GLY A 78 19.17 11.19 1.09
N GLU A 79 19.55 11.11 -0.18
CA GLU A 79 18.94 11.90 -1.25
C GLU A 79 17.53 11.46 -1.67
N ALA A 80 17.20 10.17 -1.65
CA ALA A 80 15.86 9.71 -2.06
C ALA A 80 14.76 10.07 -1.04
N LEU A 81 15.14 10.25 0.23
CA LEU A 81 14.26 10.72 1.30
C LEU A 81 14.32 12.25 1.47
N GLN A 82 15.35 12.91 0.91
CA GLN A 82 15.50 14.38 0.93
C GLN A 82 14.49 15.12 0.03
N LYS A 83 13.89 14.46 -0.96
CA LYS A 83 12.81 15.06 -1.75
C LYS A 83 11.54 15.36 -0.95
N PHE A 84 11.38 14.77 0.21
CA PHE A 84 10.40 15.20 1.20
C PHE A 84 11.13 16.04 2.25
N ASN A 85 11.26 17.31 1.99
CA ASN A 85 11.91 18.32 2.85
C ASN A 85 11.25 18.42 4.23
N TYR A 86 11.49 17.44 5.09
CA TYR A 86 11.24 17.55 6.52
C TYR A 86 12.55 17.58 7.29
N VAL A 87 12.69 18.60 8.09
CA VAL A 87 13.69 18.73 9.14
C VAL A 87 13.63 17.48 10.03
N ILE A 88 14.43 16.47 9.71
CA ILE A 88 14.61 15.28 10.52
C ILE A 88 16.09 15.18 10.86
N THR A 89 16.45 15.77 11.96
CA THR A 89 17.78 15.67 12.59
C THR A 89 18.04 14.31 13.24
N ASP A 90 17.04 13.39 13.30
CA ASP A 90 17.13 12.07 13.94
C ASP A 90 16.74 10.87 13.03
N LYS A 91 16.68 11.05 11.69
CA LYS A 91 16.29 9.99 10.73
C LYS A 91 17.10 8.71 10.87
N ASP A 92 18.42 8.86 11.04
CA ASP A 92 19.34 7.72 11.10
C ASP A 92 19.13 6.86 12.34
N LYS A 93 18.79 7.46 13.47
CA LYS A 93 18.52 6.73 14.72
C LYS A 93 17.22 5.95 14.65
N ASP A 94 16.18 6.49 14.03
CA ASP A 94 14.88 5.82 13.92
C ASP A 94 14.91 4.71 12.87
N LEU A 95 15.65 4.86 11.77
CA LEU A 95 15.88 3.77 10.82
C LEU A 95 16.68 2.63 11.46
N LYS A 96 17.77 2.94 12.21
CA LYS A 96 18.54 1.94 12.97
C LYS A 96 17.67 1.23 14.01
N LYS A 97 16.82 1.95 14.73
CA LYS A 97 15.86 1.35 15.69
C LYS A 97 14.86 0.44 15.00
N GLY A 98 14.30 0.86 13.84
CA GLY A 98 13.38 0.03 13.05
C GLY A 98 14.05 -1.25 12.57
N LEU A 99 15.28 -1.16 12.07
CA LEU A 99 16.10 -2.30 11.66
C LEU A 99 16.40 -3.26 12.82
N LEU A 100 16.84 -2.73 13.96
CA LEU A 100 17.13 -3.52 15.16
C LEU A 100 15.85 -4.16 15.70
N THR A 101 14.74 -3.47 15.73
CA THR A 101 13.45 -4.02 16.16
C THR A 101 13.01 -5.16 15.24
N GLY A 102 13.11 -4.98 13.92
CA GLY A 102 12.84 -6.03 12.93
C GLY A 102 13.76 -7.24 13.13
N LEU A 103 15.03 -7.01 13.40
CA LEU A 103 16.02 -8.05 13.66
C LEU A 103 15.71 -8.82 14.94
N TYR A 104 15.45 -8.12 16.05
CA TYR A 104 15.11 -8.76 17.34
C TYR A 104 13.82 -9.56 17.24
N LEU A 105 12.77 -9.00 16.59
CA LEU A 105 11.54 -9.73 16.33
C LEU A 105 11.79 -10.99 15.49
N SER A 106 12.62 -10.90 14.47
CA SER A 106 12.96 -12.03 13.61
C SER A 106 13.71 -13.11 14.34
N ILE A 107 14.73 -12.75 15.16
CA ILE A 107 15.50 -13.70 15.97
C ILE A 107 14.62 -14.34 17.05
N PHE A 108 13.84 -13.53 17.76
CA PHE A 108 12.92 -13.98 18.81
C PHE A 108 11.90 -14.98 18.26
N THR A 109 11.36 -14.69 17.09
CA THR A 109 10.36 -15.54 16.46
C THR A 109 10.98 -16.79 15.84
N ALA A 110 12.21 -16.69 15.30
CA ALA A 110 12.98 -17.88 14.89
C ALA A 110 13.20 -18.83 16.07
N GLY A 111 13.51 -18.28 17.24
CA GLY A 111 13.62 -19.03 18.49
C GLY A 111 12.31 -19.70 18.90
N ILE A 112 11.20 -18.97 18.89
CA ILE A 112 9.86 -19.51 19.18
C ILE A 112 9.49 -20.61 18.20
N LEU A 113 9.70 -20.42 16.88
CA LEU A 113 9.42 -21.42 15.87
C LEU A 113 10.27 -22.68 16.04
N TYR A 114 11.54 -22.53 16.40
CA TYR A 114 12.43 -23.65 16.70
C TYR A 114 11.92 -24.45 17.92
N VAL A 115 11.53 -23.76 19.00
CA VAL A 115 10.96 -24.38 20.20
C VAL A 115 9.63 -25.07 19.90
N LEU A 116 8.72 -24.41 19.15
CA LEU A 116 7.45 -24.98 18.73
C LEU A 116 7.58 -26.21 17.83
N GLN A 117 8.62 -26.25 16.99
CA GLN A 117 8.89 -27.42 16.14
C GLN A 117 9.43 -28.60 16.94
N ARG A 118 10.30 -28.32 17.90
CA ARG A 118 10.93 -29.38 18.73
C ARG A 118 9.98 -29.91 19.80
N SER A 119 9.04 -29.07 20.26
CA SER A 119 8.01 -29.44 21.24
C SER A 119 6.77 -30.01 20.54
N LYS A 120 6.16 -31.06 21.13
CA LYS A 120 4.84 -31.57 20.72
C LYS A 120 3.69 -30.59 21.03
N ILE A 121 4.02 -29.33 21.38
CA ILE A 121 3.07 -28.28 21.74
C ILE A 121 2.14 -27.93 20.58
N SER A 122 2.65 -27.96 19.31
CA SER A 122 1.83 -27.62 18.14
C SER A 122 0.62 -28.56 17.98
N ASP A 123 0.74 -29.82 18.36
CA ASP A 123 -0.35 -30.79 18.25
C ASP A 123 -1.42 -30.55 19.31
N LYS A 124 -1.00 -30.20 20.54
CA LYS A 124 -1.91 -29.82 21.62
C LYS A 124 -2.66 -28.49 21.31
N ILE A 125 -1.99 -27.54 20.66
CA ILE A 125 -2.58 -26.25 20.28
C ILE A 125 -3.69 -26.43 19.23
N ILE A 126 -3.49 -27.31 18.24
CA ILE A 126 -4.47 -27.52 17.16
C ILE A 126 -5.79 -28.10 17.70
N HIS A 127 -5.74 -28.92 18.74
CA HIS A 127 -6.91 -29.66 19.25
C HIS A 127 -7.56 -29.04 20.50
N ASN A 128 -6.93 -28.08 21.19
CA ASN A 128 -7.45 -27.50 22.42
C ASN A 128 -8.46 -26.36 22.14
N LEU A 129 -9.70 -26.54 22.62
CA LEU A 129 -10.79 -25.55 22.49
C LEU A 129 -10.50 -24.22 23.17
N GLN A 130 -9.88 -24.22 24.34
CA GLN A 130 -9.53 -22.99 25.08
C GLN A 130 -8.51 -22.15 24.31
N ILE A 131 -7.51 -22.77 23.69
CA ILE A 131 -6.50 -22.09 22.87
C ILE A 131 -7.14 -21.43 21.64
N LYS A 132 -8.19 -22.02 21.07
CA LYS A 132 -8.92 -21.42 19.96
C LYS A 132 -9.62 -20.12 20.32
N HIS A 133 -10.15 -19.99 21.53
CA HIS A 133 -10.75 -18.75 22.02
C HIS A 133 -9.67 -17.69 22.31
N ILE A 134 -8.58 -18.09 22.95
CA ILE A 134 -7.43 -17.20 23.21
C ILE A 134 -6.87 -16.63 21.91
N LEU A 135 -6.67 -17.45 20.87
CA LEU A 135 -6.19 -16.98 19.57
C LEU A 135 -7.12 -15.94 18.93
N LYS A 136 -8.43 -16.16 18.98
CA LYS A 136 -9.40 -15.19 18.45
C LYS A 136 -9.33 -13.87 19.22
N THR A 137 -9.31 -13.93 20.54
CA THR A 137 -9.19 -12.73 21.38
C THR A 137 -7.88 -11.99 21.11
N LEU A 138 -6.77 -12.72 21.00
CA LEU A 138 -5.46 -12.15 20.67
C LEU A 138 -5.48 -11.40 19.31
N VAL A 139 -6.07 -12.00 18.27
CA VAL A 139 -6.20 -11.34 16.96
C VAL A 139 -7.02 -10.05 17.07
N ILE A 140 -8.14 -10.05 17.83
CA ILE A 140 -8.95 -8.85 18.03
C ILE A 140 -8.15 -7.77 18.77
N VAL A 141 -7.44 -8.14 19.82
CA VAL A 141 -6.59 -7.20 20.58
C VAL A 141 -5.50 -6.60 19.69
N ILE A 142 -4.82 -7.45 18.90
CA ILE A 142 -3.80 -6.97 17.96
C ILE A 142 -4.41 -6.07 16.88
N LEU A 143 -5.60 -6.39 16.36
CA LEU A 143 -6.32 -5.54 15.41
C LEU A 143 -6.57 -4.14 16.01
N ILE A 144 -7.09 -4.07 17.24
CA ILE A 144 -7.34 -2.81 17.92
C ILE A 144 -6.03 -2.03 18.11
N ILE A 145 -4.99 -2.69 18.63
CA ILE A 145 -3.69 -2.06 18.88
C ILE A 145 -3.09 -1.52 17.58
N MET A 146 -3.06 -2.31 16.51
CA MET A 146 -2.43 -1.92 15.25
C MET A 146 -3.24 -0.85 14.50
N THR A 147 -4.57 -0.94 14.54
CA THR A 147 -5.44 0.11 14.00
C THR A 147 -5.24 1.43 14.74
N THR A 148 -5.20 1.38 16.08
CA THR A 148 -4.93 2.55 16.92
C THR A 148 -3.54 3.11 16.67
N TYR A 149 -2.51 2.26 16.59
CA TYR A 149 -1.13 2.65 16.30
C TYR A 149 -1.03 3.37 14.93
N THR A 150 -1.60 2.78 13.88
CA THR A 150 -1.63 3.41 12.55
C THR A 150 -2.38 4.74 12.58
N SER A 151 -3.56 4.79 13.21
CA SER A 151 -4.36 6.02 13.35
C SER A 151 -3.60 7.13 14.10
N ILE A 152 -2.91 6.80 15.17
CA ILE A 152 -2.10 7.75 15.94
C ILE A 152 -0.96 8.32 15.08
N ILE A 153 -0.29 7.49 14.29
CA ILE A 153 0.76 7.95 13.37
C ILE A 153 0.19 8.92 12.35
N MET A 154 -0.94 8.58 11.72
CA MET A 154 -1.56 9.40 10.68
C MET A 154 -2.07 10.73 11.24
N ILE A 155 -2.78 10.69 12.37
CA ILE A 155 -3.24 11.88 13.07
C ILE A 155 -2.02 12.72 13.55
N GLY A 156 -1.00 12.08 14.11
CA GLY A 156 0.21 12.77 14.54
C GLY A 156 0.93 13.50 13.40
N LYS A 157 0.97 12.88 12.21
CA LYS A 157 1.53 13.51 11.01
C LYS A 157 0.70 14.73 10.58
N GLU A 158 -0.64 14.65 10.62
CA GLU A 158 -1.53 15.79 10.31
C GLU A 158 -1.39 16.92 11.34
N LEU A 159 -1.28 16.59 12.63
CA LEU A 159 -1.15 17.59 13.71
C LEU A 159 0.10 18.47 13.59
N VAL A 160 1.18 17.93 12.99
CA VAL A 160 2.41 18.68 12.72
C VAL A 160 2.46 19.23 11.29
N MET A 161 1.33 19.23 10.56
CA MET A 161 1.25 19.66 9.16
C MET A 161 2.21 18.87 8.27
N GLY A 162 2.21 17.54 8.43
CA GLY A 162 3.13 16.62 7.78
C GLY A 162 2.67 16.09 6.43
N PHE A 163 1.60 16.65 5.85
CA PHE A 163 1.09 16.30 4.52
C PHE A 163 1.10 17.51 3.60
N ALA A 164 1.53 17.29 2.36
CA ALA A 164 1.57 18.32 1.34
C ALA A 164 0.23 18.47 0.59
N THR A 165 0.16 19.45 -0.29
CA THR A 165 -1.01 19.79 -1.11
C THR A 165 -1.52 18.62 -1.92
N TYR A 166 -0.64 17.95 -2.67
CA TYR A 166 -1.08 16.83 -3.49
C TYR A 166 -1.63 15.73 -2.61
N ASP A 167 -2.82 15.32 -3.01
CA ASP A 167 -3.76 14.45 -2.36
C ASP A 167 -4.31 15.05 -1.05
N LYS A 168 -3.53 15.25 0.00
CA LYS A 168 -4.09 15.63 1.30
C LYS A 168 -4.72 17.03 1.35
N GLY A 169 -4.02 18.05 0.89
CA GLY A 169 -4.54 19.42 0.83
C GLY A 169 -5.76 19.51 -0.09
N LEU A 170 -5.63 18.92 -1.28
CA LEU A 170 -6.65 18.83 -2.30
C LEU A 170 -7.92 18.15 -1.77
N PHE A 171 -7.81 16.92 -1.22
CA PHE A 171 -8.96 16.21 -0.69
C PHE A 171 -9.58 16.90 0.52
N THR A 172 -8.77 17.53 1.38
CA THR A 172 -9.32 18.30 2.49
C THR A 172 -10.16 19.48 1.99
N GLN A 173 -9.70 20.22 0.99
CA GLN A 173 -10.47 21.30 0.37
C GLN A 173 -11.71 20.78 -0.35
N MET A 174 -11.59 19.67 -1.06
CA MET A 174 -12.75 19.02 -1.72
C MET A 174 -13.82 18.62 -0.70
N PHE A 175 -13.45 17.96 0.39
CA PHE A 175 -14.41 17.58 1.45
C PHE A 175 -15.05 18.80 2.12
N GLU A 176 -14.27 19.86 2.34
CA GLU A 176 -14.80 21.10 2.88
C GLU A 176 -15.79 21.77 1.91
N SER A 177 -15.48 21.71 0.62
CA SER A 177 -16.38 22.18 -0.46
C SER A 177 -17.67 21.35 -0.51
N MET A 178 -17.58 20.03 -0.44
CA MET A 178 -18.74 19.11 -0.39
C MET A 178 -19.59 19.38 0.85
N ARG A 179 -18.96 19.58 2.03
CA ARG A 179 -19.67 19.93 3.28
C ARG A 179 -20.46 21.23 3.16
N GLN A 180 -19.96 22.17 2.37
CA GLN A 180 -20.61 23.46 2.11
C GLN A 180 -21.62 23.40 0.94
N GLY A 181 -21.93 22.22 0.39
CA GLY A 181 -22.88 22.03 -0.71
C GLY A 181 -22.37 22.46 -2.10
N ARG A 182 -21.07 22.74 -2.25
CA ARG A 182 -20.47 23.18 -3.52
C ARG A 182 -20.03 22.03 -4.43
N GLY A 183 -20.24 20.78 -4.01
CA GLY A 183 -19.77 19.60 -4.72
C GLY A 183 -18.27 19.31 -4.50
N PRO A 184 -17.69 18.35 -5.24
CA PRO A 184 -16.30 17.90 -5.06
C PRO A 184 -15.30 18.88 -5.70
N MET A 185 -15.40 20.17 -5.33
CA MET A 185 -14.63 21.26 -5.92
C MET A 185 -13.35 21.54 -5.12
N THR A 186 -12.28 21.87 -5.84
CA THR A 186 -11.01 22.30 -5.28
C THR A 186 -10.32 23.29 -6.21
N SER A 187 -9.50 24.20 -5.68
CA SER A 187 -8.64 25.09 -6.46
C SER A 187 -7.18 24.61 -6.49
N LEU A 188 -6.87 23.54 -5.74
CA LEU A 188 -5.54 22.95 -5.66
C LEU A 188 -5.29 21.91 -6.76
N GLU A 189 -6.35 21.48 -7.45
CA GLU A 189 -6.26 20.61 -8.63
C GLU A 189 -6.04 21.47 -9.89
N ARG A 190 -4.99 21.22 -10.64
CA ARG A 190 -4.67 21.95 -11.88
C ARG A 190 -4.67 23.47 -11.74
N ASP A 191 -4.45 23.98 -10.52
CA ASP A 191 -4.33 25.42 -10.25
C ASP A 191 -5.59 26.23 -10.63
N GLN A 192 -6.76 25.59 -10.63
CA GLN A 192 -8.03 26.24 -10.97
C GLN A 192 -9.20 25.67 -10.17
N TRP A 193 -10.25 26.48 -9.96
CA TRP A 193 -11.46 26.03 -9.29
C TRP A 193 -12.25 25.07 -10.16
N MET A 194 -12.08 23.77 -9.92
CA MET A 194 -12.71 22.71 -10.71
C MET A 194 -13.14 21.54 -9.83
N SER A 195 -13.97 20.68 -10.40
CA SER A 195 -14.32 19.42 -9.76
C SER A 195 -13.15 18.43 -9.84
N HIS A 196 -12.80 17.79 -8.73
CA HIS A 196 -11.87 16.67 -8.73
C HIS A 196 -12.32 15.54 -9.69
N PHE A 197 -13.63 15.38 -9.89
CA PHE A 197 -14.17 14.37 -10.81
C PHE A 197 -13.87 14.65 -12.28
N HIS A 198 -13.37 15.84 -12.62
CA HIS A 198 -12.81 16.11 -13.95
C HIS A 198 -11.43 15.49 -14.17
N VAL A 199 -10.76 15.08 -13.09
CA VAL A 199 -9.44 14.40 -13.14
C VAL A 199 -9.57 12.91 -12.84
N HIS A 200 -10.36 12.57 -11.82
CA HIS A 200 -10.66 11.19 -11.42
C HIS A 200 -12.12 11.02 -11.04
N VAL A 201 -12.81 10.07 -11.65
CA VAL A 201 -14.20 9.77 -11.35
C VAL A 201 -14.29 8.91 -10.09
N SER A 202 -14.37 9.54 -8.92
CA SER A 202 -14.30 8.90 -7.59
C SER A 202 -15.50 9.20 -6.68
N PRO A 203 -16.76 8.89 -7.09
CA PRO A 203 -17.95 9.18 -6.28
C PRO A 203 -17.98 8.49 -4.92
N ILE A 204 -17.15 7.46 -4.70
CA ILE A 204 -17.05 6.74 -3.43
C ILE A 204 -16.78 7.65 -2.24
N PHE A 205 -16.14 8.79 -2.44
CA PHE A 205 -15.88 9.78 -1.38
C PHE A 205 -17.14 10.28 -0.68
N TYR A 206 -18.31 10.25 -1.34
CA TYR A 206 -19.58 10.60 -0.70
C TYR A 206 -19.94 9.68 0.46
N LEU A 207 -19.40 8.44 0.52
CA LEU A 207 -19.58 7.56 1.69
C LEU A 207 -18.83 8.05 2.94
N MET A 208 -17.76 8.81 2.77
CA MET A 208 -17.01 9.40 3.88
C MET A 208 -17.58 10.74 4.33
N LEU A 209 -18.31 11.43 3.46
CA LEU A 209 -18.80 12.78 3.72
C LEU A 209 -19.66 12.91 4.99
N PRO A 210 -20.62 12.03 5.31
CA PRO A 210 -21.41 12.13 6.54
C PRO A 210 -20.55 12.15 7.80
N PHE A 211 -19.48 11.35 7.84
CA PHE A 211 -18.55 11.31 8.97
C PHE A 211 -17.69 12.58 9.06
N TYR A 212 -17.27 13.10 7.91
CA TYR A 212 -16.56 14.38 7.85
C TYR A 212 -17.46 15.54 8.29
N MET A 213 -18.75 15.52 7.96
CA MET A 213 -19.70 16.54 8.42
C MET A 213 -19.90 16.55 9.94
N LEU A 214 -19.83 15.36 10.58
CA LEU A 214 -19.89 15.24 12.05
C LEU A 214 -18.63 15.81 12.73
N TRP A 215 -17.48 15.65 12.10
CA TRP A 215 -16.20 16.13 12.63
C TRP A 215 -15.34 16.72 11.50
N PRO A 216 -15.59 17.99 11.09
CA PRO A 216 -14.96 18.58 9.91
C PRO A 216 -13.52 19.03 10.19
N LYS A 217 -12.62 18.05 10.26
CA LYS A 217 -11.18 18.24 10.48
C LYS A 217 -10.39 17.35 9.53
N PRO A 218 -9.21 17.77 9.07
CA PRO A 218 -8.35 16.94 8.23
C PRO A 218 -8.01 15.58 8.86
N GLU A 219 -7.86 15.53 10.18
CA GLU A 219 -7.57 14.31 10.95
C GLU A 219 -8.65 13.23 10.81
N THR A 220 -9.91 13.64 10.60
CA THR A 220 -11.05 12.71 10.39
C THR A 220 -10.87 11.89 9.13
N LEU A 221 -10.37 12.50 8.06
CA LEU A 221 -10.13 11.81 6.79
C LEU A 221 -9.07 10.72 6.93
N GLU A 222 -8.02 10.99 7.71
CA GLU A 222 -6.97 9.99 7.99
C GLU A 222 -7.50 8.82 8.81
N LEU A 223 -8.30 9.12 9.84
CA LEU A 223 -8.94 8.07 10.65
C LEU A 223 -9.87 7.20 9.80
N LEU A 224 -10.70 7.82 8.96
CA LEU A 224 -11.63 7.09 8.09
C LEU A 224 -10.90 6.19 7.10
N GLN A 225 -9.80 6.65 6.50
CA GLN A 225 -8.98 5.83 5.61
C GLN A 225 -8.49 4.56 6.31
N VAL A 226 -7.95 4.68 7.54
CA VAL A 226 -7.49 3.52 8.31
C VAL A 226 -8.65 2.56 8.62
N LEU A 227 -9.79 3.08 9.09
CA LEU A 227 -10.95 2.27 9.44
C LEU A 227 -11.56 1.54 8.23
N VAL A 228 -11.69 2.24 7.10
CA VAL A 228 -12.17 1.66 5.83
C VAL A 228 -11.24 0.52 5.40
N THR A 229 -9.94 0.73 5.37
CA THR A 229 -8.98 -0.31 4.98
C THR A 229 -9.06 -1.52 5.91
N MET A 230 -9.09 -1.29 7.24
CA MET A 230 -9.14 -2.37 8.22
C MET A 230 -10.49 -3.12 8.21
N SER A 231 -11.57 -2.52 7.71
CA SER A 231 -12.86 -3.19 7.53
C SER A 231 -12.78 -4.44 6.62
N GLY A 232 -11.77 -4.50 5.75
CA GLY A 232 -11.47 -5.66 4.91
C GLY A 232 -11.21 -6.96 5.67
N ILE A 233 -10.94 -6.89 6.98
CA ILE A 233 -10.79 -8.08 7.83
C ILE A 233 -12.09 -8.91 7.91
N VAL A 234 -13.25 -8.26 7.75
CA VAL A 234 -14.55 -8.93 7.84
C VAL A 234 -14.77 -9.88 6.64
N PRO A 235 -14.73 -9.43 5.38
CA PRO A 235 -14.85 -10.33 4.24
C PRO A 235 -13.70 -11.36 4.20
N LEU A 236 -12.48 -10.99 4.59
CA LEU A 236 -11.37 -11.94 4.70
C LEU A 236 -11.71 -13.10 5.65
N TYR A 237 -12.18 -12.81 6.86
CA TYR A 237 -12.60 -13.83 7.81
C TYR A 237 -13.70 -14.75 7.25
N LEU A 238 -14.68 -14.18 6.53
CA LEU A 238 -15.77 -14.95 5.91
C LEU A 238 -15.27 -15.84 4.77
N ILE A 239 -14.26 -15.40 3.99
CA ILE A 239 -13.60 -16.23 2.98
C ILE A 239 -12.84 -17.39 3.63
N LEU A 240 -12.08 -17.12 4.71
CA LEU A 240 -11.37 -18.16 5.46
C LEU A 240 -12.32 -19.22 6.03
N LYS A 241 -13.50 -18.81 6.50
CA LYS A 241 -14.57 -19.73 6.92
C LYS A 241 -15.14 -20.53 5.74
N HIS A 242 -15.27 -19.93 4.55
CA HIS A 242 -15.73 -20.63 3.36
C HIS A 242 -14.75 -21.75 2.96
N PHE A 243 -13.44 -21.53 3.07
CA PHE A 243 -12.41 -22.55 2.84
C PHE A 243 -12.32 -23.59 3.96
N GLN A 244 -13.08 -23.44 5.05
CA GLN A 244 -13.07 -24.33 6.21
C GLN A 244 -11.69 -24.50 6.87
N PHE A 245 -10.82 -23.49 6.76
CA PHE A 245 -9.52 -23.51 7.42
C PHE A 245 -9.69 -23.63 8.94
N ASN A 246 -8.75 -24.36 9.59
CA ASN A 246 -8.73 -24.44 11.04
C ASN A 246 -8.47 -23.07 11.69
N ARG A 247 -8.80 -22.93 12.98
CA ARG A 247 -8.76 -21.65 13.71
C ARG A 247 -7.36 -21.02 13.75
N VAL A 248 -6.31 -21.84 13.79
CA VAL A 248 -4.93 -21.35 13.81
C VAL A 248 -4.57 -20.71 12.47
N ILE A 249 -4.89 -21.38 11.37
CA ILE A 249 -4.68 -20.84 10.02
C ILE A 249 -5.50 -19.58 9.81
N GLN A 250 -6.79 -19.57 10.23
CA GLN A 250 -7.62 -18.38 10.17
C GLN A 250 -6.98 -17.21 10.93
N SER A 251 -6.52 -17.44 12.17
CA SER A 251 -5.89 -16.41 12.99
C SER A 251 -4.60 -15.87 12.37
N LEU A 252 -3.79 -16.72 11.75
CA LEU A 252 -2.57 -16.31 11.05
C LEU A 252 -2.86 -15.46 9.81
N PHE A 253 -3.89 -15.79 9.03
CA PHE A 253 -4.30 -14.95 7.90
C PHE A 253 -4.82 -13.58 8.36
N LEU A 254 -5.62 -13.55 9.44
CA LEU A 254 -6.11 -12.28 9.99
C LEU A 254 -4.94 -11.44 10.55
N LEU A 255 -3.98 -12.09 11.21
CA LEU A 255 -2.77 -11.41 11.67
C LEU A 255 -1.94 -10.90 10.48
N LEU A 256 -1.74 -11.72 9.44
CA LEU A 256 -1.05 -11.32 8.22
C LEU A 256 -1.71 -10.07 7.61
N PHE A 257 -3.04 -10.04 7.50
CA PHE A 257 -3.78 -8.87 7.03
C PHE A 257 -3.46 -7.63 7.85
N ILE A 258 -3.54 -7.74 9.20
CA ILE A 258 -3.34 -6.62 10.11
C ILE A 258 -1.93 -6.03 9.99
N VAL A 259 -0.91 -6.87 9.82
CA VAL A 259 0.49 -6.44 9.74
C VAL A 259 1.02 -6.28 8.31
N THR A 260 0.16 -6.44 7.30
CA THR A 260 0.57 -6.27 5.89
C THR A 260 0.97 -4.82 5.61
N PRO A 261 2.23 -4.55 5.22
CA PRO A 261 2.73 -3.18 5.05
C PRO A 261 1.97 -2.41 3.98
N THR A 262 1.61 -3.05 2.88
CA THR A 262 0.91 -2.44 1.74
C THR A 262 -0.47 -1.88 2.08
N LEU A 263 -1.06 -2.27 3.21
CA LEU A 263 -2.29 -1.66 3.71
C LEU A 263 -2.02 -0.42 4.56
N SER A 264 -0.98 -0.47 5.40
CA SER A 264 -0.72 0.57 6.40
C SER A 264 0.22 1.65 5.89
N SER A 265 1.30 1.29 5.18
CA SER A 265 2.25 2.26 4.64
C SER A 265 1.66 3.10 3.51
N SER A 266 0.68 2.57 2.77
CA SER A 266 -0.04 3.33 1.75
C SER A 266 -0.80 4.54 2.33
N HIS A 267 -1.09 4.56 3.64
CA HIS A 267 -1.67 5.73 4.31
C HIS A 267 -0.67 6.88 4.46
N LEU A 268 0.64 6.62 4.43
CA LEU A 268 1.67 7.63 4.69
C LEU A 268 1.65 8.81 3.71
N TYR A 269 1.05 8.63 2.55
CA TYR A 269 0.87 9.70 1.57
C TYR A 269 -0.36 10.58 1.87
N GLY A 270 -1.33 10.10 2.63
CA GLY A 270 -2.57 10.76 3.00
C GLY A 270 -3.80 10.04 2.45
N LEU A 271 -4.98 10.64 2.65
CA LEU A 271 -6.24 10.09 2.16
C LEU A 271 -6.20 9.82 0.65
N HIS A 272 -6.71 8.65 0.25
CA HIS A 272 -6.96 8.32 -1.14
C HIS A 272 -8.15 7.34 -1.27
N GLU A 273 -8.95 7.46 -2.35
CA GLU A 273 -10.11 6.59 -2.62
C GLU A 273 -9.75 5.10 -2.71
N ASN A 274 -8.51 4.79 -3.08
CA ASN A 274 -8.01 3.42 -3.18
C ASN A 274 -8.08 2.63 -1.85
N CYS A 275 -8.25 3.28 -0.70
CA CYS A 275 -8.43 2.60 0.58
C CYS A 275 -9.68 1.69 0.60
N PHE A 276 -10.68 1.96 -0.24
CA PHE A 276 -11.86 1.12 -0.40
C PHE A 276 -11.60 -0.16 -1.20
N LEU A 277 -10.51 -0.25 -1.97
CA LEU A 277 -10.23 -1.41 -2.84
C LEU A 277 -10.13 -2.71 -2.07
N THR A 278 -9.30 -2.76 -1.03
CA THR A 278 -9.08 -4.00 -0.28
C THR A 278 -10.38 -4.58 0.28
N PRO A 279 -11.20 -3.84 1.04
CA PRO A 279 -12.45 -4.39 1.56
C PRO A 279 -13.43 -4.76 0.45
N LEU A 280 -13.63 -3.93 -0.57
CA LEU A 280 -14.64 -4.18 -1.60
C LEU A 280 -14.25 -5.33 -2.54
N LEU A 281 -12.97 -5.46 -2.92
CA LEU A 281 -12.50 -6.61 -3.70
C LEU A 281 -12.61 -7.93 -2.92
N LEU A 282 -12.32 -7.94 -1.63
CA LEU A 282 -12.53 -9.12 -0.78
C LEU A 282 -14.03 -9.47 -0.66
N TRP A 283 -14.92 -8.47 -0.55
CA TRP A 283 -16.37 -8.70 -0.61
C TRP A 283 -16.80 -9.24 -1.96
N LEU A 284 -16.24 -8.74 -3.07
CA LEU A 284 -16.54 -9.23 -4.43
C LEU A 284 -16.10 -10.69 -4.61
N VAL A 285 -14.90 -11.05 -4.12
CA VAL A 285 -14.41 -12.43 -4.09
C VAL A 285 -15.36 -13.30 -3.27
N LEU A 286 -15.75 -12.87 -2.06
CA LEU A 286 -16.69 -13.62 -1.21
C LEU A 286 -18.05 -13.81 -1.89
N ALA A 287 -18.57 -12.77 -2.55
CA ALA A 287 -19.86 -12.84 -3.26
C ALA A 287 -19.83 -13.86 -4.39
N ASN A 288 -18.71 -13.97 -5.11
CA ASN A 288 -18.51 -15.01 -6.12
C ASN A 288 -18.43 -16.41 -5.49
N LEU A 289 -17.64 -16.61 -4.44
CA LEU A 289 -17.51 -17.87 -3.71
C LEU A 289 -18.83 -18.37 -3.14
N LYS A 290 -19.69 -17.45 -2.67
CA LYS A 290 -21.01 -17.78 -2.11
C LYS A 290 -22.12 -17.86 -3.16
N GLY A 291 -21.84 -17.55 -4.41
CA GLY A 291 -22.86 -17.54 -5.47
C GLY A 291 -23.92 -16.44 -5.30
N TRP A 292 -23.62 -15.36 -4.55
CA TRP A 292 -24.59 -14.28 -4.35
C TRP A 292 -24.86 -13.52 -5.64
N THR A 293 -26.12 -13.16 -5.89
CA THR A 293 -26.51 -12.38 -7.07
C THR A 293 -26.75 -10.93 -6.72
N TYR A 294 -27.75 -10.61 -5.92
CA TYR A 294 -28.08 -9.22 -5.56
C TYR A 294 -26.97 -8.52 -4.78
N ARG A 295 -26.37 -9.22 -3.80
CA ARG A 295 -25.26 -8.68 -3.03
C ARG A 295 -24.04 -8.41 -3.91
N LEU A 296 -23.76 -9.28 -4.89
CA LEU A 296 -22.68 -9.05 -5.85
C LEU A 296 -22.89 -7.77 -6.65
N ILE A 297 -24.12 -7.51 -7.15
CA ILE A 297 -24.44 -6.30 -7.90
C ILE A 297 -24.23 -5.05 -7.05
N ILE A 298 -24.65 -5.07 -5.78
CA ILE A 298 -24.46 -3.94 -4.85
C ILE A 298 -22.97 -3.70 -4.60
N ILE A 299 -22.21 -4.76 -4.29
CA ILE A 299 -20.76 -4.67 -4.05
C ILE A 299 -20.05 -4.17 -5.31
N LEU A 300 -20.41 -4.68 -6.48
CA LEU A 300 -19.89 -4.24 -7.76
C LEU A 300 -20.14 -2.75 -7.99
N GLY A 301 -21.36 -2.29 -7.72
CA GLY A 301 -21.72 -0.87 -7.83
C GLY A 301 -20.78 0.01 -6.98
N PHE A 302 -20.63 -0.31 -5.69
CA PHE A 302 -19.71 0.43 -4.83
C PHE A 302 -18.25 0.31 -5.28
N THR A 303 -17.84 -0.83 -5.82
CA THR A 303 -16.46 -1.02 -6.31
C THR A 303 -16.19 -0.14 -7.53
N LEU A 304 -17.11 -0.02 -8.46
CA LEU A 304 -16.99 0.86 -9.64
C LEU A 304 -16.92 2.35 -9.26
N LEU A 305 -17.61 2.77 -8.17
CA LEU A 305 -17.59 4.16 -7.71
C LEU A 305 -16.23 4.58 -7.10
N ILE A 306 -15.27 3.67 -6.90
CA ILE A 306 -13.96 4.03 -6.32
C ILE A 306 -13.20 4.92 -7.30
N LYS A 307 -13.01 4.45 -8.54
CA LYS A 307 -12.25 5.14 -9.58
C LYS A 307 -12.47 4.49 -10.94
N GLU A 308 -12.22 5.20 -12.02
CA GLU A 308 -12.40 4.71 -13.40
C GLU A 308 -11.53 3.48 -13.73
N ASP A 309 -10.31 3.39 -13.22
CA ASP A 309 -9.34 2.32 -13.55
C ASP A 309 -9.56 1.00 -12.77
N ILE A 310 -10.50 0.97 -11.84
CA ILE A 310 -10.79 -0.19 -10.99
C ILE A 310 -11.32 -1.39 -11.79
N MET A 311 -11.81 -1.15 -12.99
CA MET A 311 -12.25 -2.22 -13.89
C MET A 311 -11.22 -3.35 -14.03
N ILE A 312 -9.91 -3.05 -13.98
CA ILE A 312 -8.82 -4.02 -14.14
C ILE A 312 -8.89 -5.11 -13.07
N TYR A 313 -9.16 -4.71 -11.81
CA TYR A 313 -9.33 -5.64 -10.69
C TYR A 313 -10.60 -6.48 -10.82
N ILE A 314 -11.70 -5.84 -11.20
CA ILE A 314 -13.00 -6.50 -11.34
C ILE A 314 -12.96 -7.53 -12.48
N ILE A 315 -12.36 -7.15 -13.63
CA ILE A 315 -12.20 -8.04 -14.79
C ILE A 315 -11.30 -9.23 -14.43
N ALA A 316 -10.19 -9.01 -13.73
CA ALA A 316 -9.31 -10.11 -13.30
C ALA A 316 -10.06 -11.13 -12.41
N ILE A 317 -10.86 -10.65 -11.45
CA ILE A 317 -11.72 -11.50 -10.62
C ILE A 317 -12.77 -12.21 -11.47
N GLY A 318 -13.44 -11.51 -12.39
CA GLY A 318 -14.44 -12.07 -13.30
C GLY A 318 -13.87 -13.16 -14.19
N LEU A 319 -12.73 -12.93 -14.80
CA LEU A 319 -12.01 -13.92 -15.62
C LEU A 319 -11.60 -15.14 -14.79
N TYR A 320 -11.03 -14.91 -13.59
CA TYR A 320 -10.70 -16.00 -12.69
C TYR A 320 -11.92 -16.88 -12.41
N PHE A 321 -13.04 -16.32 -11.94
CA PHE A 321 -14.23 -17.10 -11.61
C PHE A 321 -14.91 -17.71 -12.82
N SER A 322 -14.79 -17.14 -14.02
CA SER A 322 -15.37 -17.69 -15.24
C SER A 322 -14.61 -18.93 -15.74
N PHE A 323 -13.29 -18.98 -15.57
CA PHE A 323 -12.43 -20.02 -16.17
C PHE A 323 -11.73 -20.93 -15.14
N GLN A 324 -11.87 -20.67 -13.83
CA GLN A 324 -11.27 -21.51 -12.80
C GLN A 324 -11.92 -22.93 -12.80
N LYS A 325 -11.15 -23.94 -12.37
CA LYS A 325 -11.56 -25.34 -12.32
C LYS A 325 -11.72 -25.89 -10.89
N GLU A 326 -11.58 -25.03 -9.90
CA GLU A 326 -11.58 -25.41 -8.48
C GLU A 326 -13.00 -25.45 -7.89
N PHE A 327 -13.90 -24.63 -8.41
CA PHE A 327 -15.28 -24.52 -7.99
C PHE A 327 -16.21 -24.88 -9.15
N LYS A 328 -17.21 -25.72 -8.88
CA LYS A 328 -18.23 -26.03 -9.89
C LYS A 328 -19.18 -24.85 -10.03
N ILE A 329 -19.13 -24.19 -11.18
CA ILE A 329 -19.99 -23.04 -11.52
C ILE A 329 -20.87 -23.44 -12.73
N SER A 330 -22.17 -23.15 -12.66
CA SER A 330 -23.09 -23.40 -13.78
C SER A 330 -22.85 -22.40 -14.92
N THR A 331 -23.20 -22.81 -16.15
CA THR A 331 -23.11 -21.93 -17.33
C THR A 331 -23.90 -20.62 -17.14
N LYS A 332 -25.10 -20.68 -16.55
CA LYS A 332 -25.89 -19.48 -16.23
C LYS A 332 -25.13 -18.54 -15.31
N ARG A 333 -24.44 -19.06 -14.30
CA ARG A 333 -23.62 -18.27 -13.38
C ARG A 333 -22.39 -17.69 -14.07
N THR A 334 -21.75 -18.45 -14.96
CA THR A 334 -20.62 -17.94 -15.76
C THR A 334 -21.06 -16.78 -16.64
N ILE A 335 -22.18 -16.90 -17.35
CA ILE A 335 -22.73 -15.79 -18.16
C ILE A 335 -23.01 -14.56 -17.28
N PHE A 336 -23.61 -14.75 -16.10
CA PHE A 336 -23.85 -13.66 -15.15
C PHE A 336 -22.55 -12.97 -14.73
N ILE A 337 -21.47 -13.72 -14.42
CA ILE A 337 -20.16 -13.18 -14.07
C ILE A 337 -19.56 -12.41 -15.26
N VAL A 338 -19.61 -12.96 -16.46
CA VAL A 338 -19.10 -12.29 -17.67
C VAL A 338 -19.81 -10.96 -17.89
N ILE A 339 -21.13 -10.94 -17.80
CA ILE A 339 -21.90 -9.69 -17.98
C ILE A 339 -21.54 -8.69 -16.88
N THR A 340 -21.58 -9.10 -15.62
CA THR A 340 -21.45 -8.18 -14.48
C THR A 340 -20.02 -7.77 -14.20
N GLN A 341 -19.02 -8.66 -14.37
CA GLN A 341 -17.64 -8.39 -13.95
C GLN A 341 -16.66 -8.21 -15.11
N ILE A 342 -17.12 -8.38 -16.38
CA ILE A 342 -16.29 -8.07 -17.55
C ILE A 342 -16.98 -6.99 -18.38
N PHE A 343 -18.19 -7.22 -18.86
CA PHE A 343 -18.85 -6.28 -19.79
C PHE A 343 -19.22 -4.96 -19.11
N ILE A 344 -19.92 -4.99 -17.97
CA ILE A 344 -20.34 -3.76 -17.25
C ILE A 344 -19.13 -2.88 -16.85
N PRO A 345 -18.02 -3.42 -16.26
CA PRO A 345 -16.85 -2.58 -15.96
C PRO A 345 -16.19 -1.96 -17.19
N ILE A 346 -16.15 -2.66 -18.32
CA ILE A 346 -15.64 -2.09 -19.59
C ILE A 346 -16.54 -0.92 -20.05
N CYS A 347 -17.86 -1.10 -20.03
CA CYS A 347 -18.79 -0.03 -20.38
C CYS A 347 -18.66 1.17 -19.43
N TYR A 348 -18.56 0.92 -18.11
CA TYR A 348 -18.36 1.98 -17.13
C TYR A 348 -17.06 2.75 -17.39
N PHE A 349 -15.96 2.05 -17.63
CA PHE A 349 -14.69 2.68 -17.98
C PHE A 349 -14.79 3.52 -19.26
N ALA A 350 -15.43 3.01 -20.30
CA ALA A 350 -15.64 3.75 -21.54
C ALA A 350 -16.45 5.06 -21.30
N ILE A 351 -17.48 4.99 -20.46
CA ILE A 351 -18.27 6.16 -20.07
C ILE A 351 -17.42 7.16 -19.28
N CYS A 352 -16.63 6.69 -18.31
CA CYS A 352 -15.73 7.54 -17.55
C CYS A 352 -14.68 8.20 -18.45
N MET A 353 -14.08 7.45 -19.39
CA MET A 353 -13.11 8.00 -20.33
C MET A 353 -13.73 9.02 -21.28
N TYR A 354 -14.93 8.77 -21.76
CA TYR A 354 -15.69 9.76 -22.55
C TYR A 354 -15.91 11.04 -21.73
N TYR A 355 -16.36 10.91 -20.49
CA TYR A 355 -16.55 12.05 -19.59
C TYR A 355 -15.26 12.84 -19.34
N LEU A 356 -14.16 12.15 -19.01
CA LEU A 356 -12.86 12.78 -18.74
C LEU A 356 -12.30 13.49 -19.98
N ASN A 357 -12.49 12.93 -21.17
CA ASN A 357 -11.97 13.53 -22.40
C ASN A 357 -12.85 14.66 -22.96
N THR A 358 -14.15 14.73 -22.60
CA THR A 358 -15.07 15.74 -23.14
C THR A 358 -15.32 16.89 -22.15
N ILE A 359 -15.40 16.59 -20.87
CA ILE A 359 -15.76 17.55 -19.79
C ILE A 359 -14.58 17.72 -18.82
N GLY A 360 -13.77 16.68 -18.64
CA GLY A 360 -12.65 16.66 -17.71
C GLY A 360 -11.33 17.18 -18.29
N ASP A 361 -10.24 16.85 -17.58
CA ASP A 361 -8.86 17.25 -17.89
C ASP A 361 -8.15 16.28 -18.85
N GLY A 362 -8.87 15.29 -19.39
CA GLY A 362 -8.35 14.26 -20.27
C GLY A 362 -7.86 12.99 -19.56
N SER A 363 -7.44 12.01 -20.35
CA SER A 363 -6.94 10.73 -19.84
C SER A 363 -5.44 10.79 -19.50
N MET A 364 -5.04 10.15 -18.40
CA MET A 364 -3.63 10.09 -17.97
C MET A 364 -2.82 9.06 -18.77
N THR A 365 -2.63 9.29 -20.07
CA THR A 365 -1.84 8.41 -20.95
C THR A 365 -0.33 8.55 -20.74
N THR A 366 0.11 9.68 -20.21
CA THR A 366 1.53 10.02 -19.97
C THR A 366 2.27 9.07 -19.04
N ARG A 367 1.54 8.28 -18.23
CA ARG A 367 2.13 7.29 -17.30
C ARG A 367 2.68 6.03 -17.97
N PHE A 368 2.55 5.90 -19.29
CA PHE A 368 2.98 4.73 -20.06
C PHE A 368 3.96 5.08 -21.17
N THR A 369 4.57 6.27 -21.11
CA THR A 369 5.49 6.76 -22.15
C THR A 369 6.75 5.90 -22.30
N ASN A 370 7.20 5.27 -21.21
CA ASN A 370 8.32 4.32 -21.23
C ASN A 370 8.07 3.04 -22.05
N PHE A 371 6.83 2.80 -22.48
CA PHE A 371 6.47 1.69 -23.40
C PHE A 371 6.13 2.16 -24.80
N MET A 372 6.29 3.45 -25.08
CA MET A 372 6.07 4.06 -26.38
C MET A 372 7.39 4.34 -27.06
N LEU A 373 7.45 4.10 -28.37
CA LEU A 373 8.59 4.49 -29.21
C LEU A 373 8.49 5.98 -29.57
N PRO A 374 9.58 6.63 -29.98
CA PRO A 374 9.55 8.02 -30.41
C PRO A 374 8.45 8.27 -31.46
N GLY A 375 7.62 9.29 -31.24
CA GLY A 375 6.49 9.65 -32.07
C GLY A 375 5.17 8.95 -31.77
N GLN A 376 5.14 7.98 -30.84
CA GLN A 376 3.92 7.34 -30.36
C GLN A 376 3.35 8.10 -29.15
N THR A 377 2.01 8.17 -29.04
CA THR A 377 1.33 8.95 -27.96
C THR A 377 0.11 8.25 -27.38
N SER A 378 -0.29 7.09 -27.91
CA SER A 378 -1.54 6.44 -27.50
C SER A 378 -1.32 5.13 -26.74
N LEU A 379 -2.26 4.77 -25.86
CA LEU A 379 -2.26 3.46 -25.20
C LEU A 379 -2.36 2.28 -26.17
N LYS A 380 -2.91 2.51 -27.38
CA LYS A 380 -2.93 1.52 -28.46
C LYS A 380 -1.50 1.17 -28.88
N ASP A 381 -0.61 2.15 -28.94
CA ASP A 381 0.79 1.94 -29.31
C ASP A 381 1.51 1.07 -28.27
N VAL A 382 1.21 1.26 -26.97
CA VAL A 382 1.73 0.39 -25.89
C VAL A 382 1.33 -1.07 -26.14
N ILE A 383 0.04 -1.32 -26.45
CA ILE A 383 -0.45 -2.67 -26.74
C ILE A 383 0.23 -3.27 -27.97
N ILE A 384 0.40 -2.49 -29.03
CA ILE A 384 1.10 -2.92 -30.24
C ILE A 384 2.55 -3.28 -29.92
N ASN A 385 3.25 -2.45 -29.13
CA ASN A 385 4.66 -2.66 -28.78
C ASN A 385 4.89 -3.93 -27.94
N ILE A 386 3.91 -4.40 -27.15
CA ILE A 386 4.00 -5.69 -26.46
C ILE A 386 4.28 -6.82 -27.45
N PHE A 387 3.64 -6.79 -28.62
CA PHE A 387 3.72 -7.87 -29.61
C PHE A 387 4.80 -7.62 -30.67
N THR A 388 5.02 -6.38 -31.07
CA THR A 388 5.96 -6.03 -32.15
C THR A 388 7.38 -5.78 -31.64
N ASN A 389 7.54 -5.33 -30.38
CA ASN A 389 8.82 -5.00 -29.77
C ASN A 389 8.95 -5.62 -28.36
N PRO A 390 8.84 -6.95 -28.21
CA PRO A 390 8.78 -7.61 -26.90
C PRO A 390 10.06 -7.40 -26.07
N THR A 391 11.23 -7.31 -26.68
CA THR A 391 12.49 -7.07 -25.97
C THR A 391 12.50 -5.68 -25.33
N TYR A 392 12.10 -4.65 -26.06
CA TYR A 392 11.97 -3.30 -25.53
C TYR A 392 10.96 -3.26 -24.37
N PHE A 393 9.78 -3.85 -24.59
CA PHE A 393 8.74 -3.93 -23.58
C PHE A 393 9.22 -4.62 -22.30
N LEU A 394 9.87 -5.78 -22.41
CA LEU A 394 10.39 -6.52 -21.27
C LEU A 394 11.51 -5.76 -20.54
N SER A 395 12.38 -5.04 -21.25
CA SER A 395 13.45 -4.23 -20.63
C SER A 395 12.88 -3.08 -19.80
N ALA A 396 11.81 -2.42 -20.30
CA ALA A 396 11.11 -1.36 -19.57
C ALA A 396 10.27 -1.89 -18.38
N LEU A 397 9.75 -3.13 -18.50
CA LEU A 397 8.97 -3.78 -17.45
C LEU A 397 9.85 -4.26 -16.29
N PHE A 398 11.02 -4.83 -16.58
CA PHE A 398 11.90 -5.44 -15.57
C PHE A 398 13.10 -4.56 -15.21
N THR A 399 12.84 -3.31 -14.84
CA THR A 399 13.87 -2.46 -14.24
C THR A 399 14.23 -2.96 -12.82
N PHE A 400 15.42 -2.61 -12.35
CA PHE A 400 15.88 -3.02 -11.02
C PHE A 400 14.89 -2.66 -9.90
N ASN A 401 14.34 -1.46 -9.92
CA ASN A 401 13.36 -1.01 -8.92
C ASN A 401 12.06 -1.84 -8.96
N LYS A 402 11.59 -2.20 -10.14
CA LYS A 402 10.39 -3.03 -10.32
C LYS A 402 10.63 -4.48 -9.88
N ILE A 403 11.81 -5.04 -10.18
CA ILE A 403 12.21 -6.37 -9.69
C ILE A 403 12.27 -6.38 -8.15
N LYS A 404 12.92 -5.38 -7.56
CA LYS A 404 12.98 -5.19 -6.10
C LYS A 404 11.58 -5.13 -5.50
N TYR A 405 10.69 -4.34 -6.10
CA TYR A 405 9.31 -4.23 -5.68
C TYR A 405 8.59 -5.58 -5.67
N ILE A 406 8.64 -6.33 -6.80
CA ILE A 406 8.00 -7.66 -6.92
C ILE A 406 8.50 -8.61 -5.82
N ILE A 407 9.83 -8.68 -5.64
CA ILE A 407 10.42 -9.60 -4.67
C ILE A 407 10.03 -9.22 -3.24
N THR A 408 10.08 -7.93 -2.91
CA THR A 408 9.68 -7.46 -1.58
C THR A 408 8.19 -7.75 -1.33
N LEU A 409 7.34 -7.47 -2.31
CA LEU A 409 5.90 -7.72 -2.21
C LEU A 409 5.59 -9.23 -2.02
N LEU A 410 6.19 -10.08 -2.83
CA LEU A 410 5.97 -11.53 -2.73
C LEU A 410 6.58 -12.13 -1.46
N SER A 411 7.68 -11.57 -0.95
CA SER A 411 8.31 -12.02 0.29
C SER A 411 7.40 -11.83 1.51
N MET A 412 6.54 -10.81 1.52
CA MET A 412 5.53 -10.59 2.56
C MET A 412 4.57 -11.78 2.72
N TYR A 413 4.39 -12.55 1.65
CA TYR A 413 3.55 -13.75 1.57
C TYR A 413 4.37 -15.03 1.46
N VAL A 414 5.70 -14.98 1.68
CA VAL A 414 6.64 -16.11 1.53
C VAL A 414 6.43 -16.82 0.19
N PHE A 415 6.23 -16.04 -0.88
CA PHE A 415 6.00 -16.48 -2.27
C PHE A 415 4.82 -17.47 -2.45
N LEU A 416 3.94 -17.62 -1.46
CA LEU A 416 2.77 -18.48 -1.55
C LEU A 416 1.84 -18.14 -2.73
N PRO A 417 1.61 -16.86 -3.12
CA PRO A 417 0.79 -16.55 -4.30
C PRO A 417 1.27 -17.21 -5.59
N LEU A 418 2.54 -17.59 -5.69
CA LEU A 418 3.09 -18.29 -6.87
C LEU A 418 2.80 -19.80 -6.87
N ILE A 419 2.27 -20.36 -5.78
CA ILE A 419 1.93 -21.77 -5.68
C ILE A 419 0.48 -21.96 -6.12
N GLN A 420 0.25 -22.03 -7.43
CA GLN A 420 -1.10 -22.22 -8.00
C GLN A 420 -1.18 -23.54 -8.74
N LYS A 421 -2.38 -24.17 -8.74
CA LYS A 421 -2.63 -25.43 -9.43
C LYS A 421 -2.87 -25.22 -10.93
N HIS A 422 -3.57 -24.15 -11.28
CA HIS A 422 -4.00 -23.85 -12.64
C HIS A 422 -3.44 -22.49 -13.09
N TRP A 423 -3.03 -22.41 -14.34
CA TRP A 423 -2.46 -21.17 -14.91
C TRP A 423 -3.44 -19.99 -14.84
N ILE A 424 -4.75 -20.25 -14.94
CA ILE A 424 -5.78 -19.20 -14.86
C ILE A 424 -5.75 -18.41 -13.55
N ASN A 425 -5.24 -19.01 -12.46
CA ASN A 425 -5.16 -18.35 -11.17
C ASN A 425 -4.19 -17.16 -11.21
N TYR A 426 -3.20 -17.18 -12.12
CA TYR A 426 -2.24 -16.09 -12.29
C TYR A 426 -2.86 -14.85 -12.94
N ILE A 427 -4.08 -14.92 -13.49
CA ILE A 427 -4.81 -13.75 -13.98
C ILE A 427 -5.04 -12.72 -12.85
N LEU A 428 -5.08 -13.18 -11.60
CA LEU A 428 -5.20 -12.33 -10.42
C LEU A 428 -3.95 -11.47 -10.16
N LEU A 429 -2.82 -11.75 -10.82
CA LEU A 429 -1.62 -10.88 -10.81
C LEU A 429 -1.70 -9.76 -11.87
N LEU A 430 -2.61 -9.86 -12.84
CA LEU A 430 -2.73 -8.90 -13.94
C LEU A 430 -2.89 -7.45 -13.43
N PRO A 431 -3.75 -7.14 -12.44
CA PRO A 431 -3.88 -5.77 -11.94
C PRO A 431 -2.56 -5.22 -11.37
N MET A 432 -1.82 -6.04 -10.63
CA MET A 432 -0.50 -5.65 -10.11
C MET A 432 0.48 -5.37 -11.28
N MET A 433 0.48 -6.20 -12.31
CA MET A 433 1.34 -5.97 -13.48
C MET A 433 0.97 -4.66 -14.18
N VAL A 434 -0.31 -4.43 -14.45
CA VAL A 434 -0.77 -3.26 -15.20
C VAL A 434 -0.57 -1.98 -14.40
N ILE A 435 -0.97 -1.96 -13.13
CA ILE A 435 -0.97 -0.73 -12.32
C ILE A 435 0.42 -0.44 -11.74
N ASN A 436 1.10 -1.46 -11.20
CA ASN A 436 2.34 -1.23 -10.47
C ASN A 436 3.60 -1.37 -11.33
N LEU A 437 3.57 -2.14 -12.43
CA LEU A 437 4.77 -2.43 -13.22
C LEU A 437 4.78 -1.77 -14.60
N LEU A 438 3.63 -1.63 -15.28
CA LEU A 438 3.57 -1.00 -16.60
C LEU A 438 3.71 0.53 -16.56
N SER A 439 3.55 1.16 -15.43
CA SER A 439 3.70 2.60 -15.31
C SER A 439 5.17 3.02 -15.21
N ASP A 440 5.51 4.17 -15.78
CA ASP A 440 6.77 4.88 -15.57
C ASP A 440 6.75 5.79 -14.32
N PHE A 441 5.58 5.96 -13.72
CA PHE A 441 5.43 6.76 -12.51
C PHE A 441 6.02 6.02 -11.30
N PRO A 442 7.15 6.49 -10.73
CA PRO A 442 7.95 5.70 -9.80
C PRO A 442 7.21 5.35 -8.51
N TYR A 443 6.22 6.14 -8.13
CA TYR A 443 5.44 5.94 -6.91
C TYR A 443 4.49 4.74 -7.00
N GLN A 444 4.17 4.24 -8.20
CA GLN A 444 3.31 3.06 -8.34
C GLN A 444 3.98 1.75 -7.91
N ALA A 445 5.31 1.73 -7.85
CA ALA A 445 6.10 0.65 -7.29
C ALA A 445 6.74 0.99 -5.93
N ASP A 446 6.21 1.99 -5.21
CA ASP A 446 6.66 2.39 -3.87
C ASP A 446 5.59 2.11 -2.82
N PHE A 447 5.96 1.36 -1.78
CA PHE A 447 5.02 0.95 -0.70
C PHE A 447 4.48 2.10 0.14
N GLY A 448 5.06 3.28 0.09
CA GLY A 448 4.58 4.48 0.77
C GLY A 448 3.39 5.17 0.08
N PHE A 449 2.88 4.63 -1.05
CA PHE A 449 1.82 5.23 -1.83
C PHE A 449 0.61 4.31 -1.99
N GLN A 450 -0.51 4.84 -2.43
CA GLN A 450 -1.85 4.25 -2.44
C GLN A 450 -2.10 3.11 -3.45
N TYR A 451 -1.15 2.77 -4.30
CA TYR A 451 -1.37 1.88 -5.45
C TYR A 451 -1.41 0.38 -5.12
N HIS A 452 -1.30 0.01 -3.84
CA HIS A 452 -1.13 -1.40 -3.42
C HIS A 452 -2.38 -2.04 -2.83
N TYR A 453 -3.40 -1.25 -2.47
CA TYR A 453 -4.60 -1.75 -1.79
C TYR A 453 -5.30 -2.88 -2.56
N GLY A 454 -5.49 -2.73 -3.87
CA GLY A 454 -6.15 -3.73 -4.70
C GLY A 454 -5.30 -4.98 -4.90
N SER A 455 -4.01 -4.82 -5.23
CA SER A 455 -3.06 -5.92 -5.40
C SER A 455 -2.94 -6.75 -4.12
N THR A 456 -2.98 -6.13 -2.95
CA THR A 456 -2.95 -6.79 -1.64
C THR A 456 -4.15 -7.71 -1.44
N ALA A 457 -5.36 -7.29 -1.80
CA ALA A 457 -6.55 -8.13 -1.69
C ALA A 457 -6.42 -9.41 -2.52
N LEU A 458 -5.92 -9.28 -3.75
CA LEU A 458 -5.76 -10.42 -4.66
C LEU A 458 -4.61 -11.35 -4.23
N LEU A 459 -3.50 -10.81 -3.76
CA LEU A 459 -2.38 -11.61 -3.23
C LEU A 459 -2.78 -12.40 -1.97
N LEU A 460 -3.57 -11.80 -1.08
CA LEU A 460 -4.15 -12.52 0.06
C LEU A 460 -5.06 -13.66 -0.40
N PHE A 461 -5.91 -13.42 -1.40
CA PHE A 461 -6.77 -14.45 -1.94
C PHE A 461 -5.97 -15.57 -2.63
N MET A 462 -4.96 -15.25 -3.43
CA MET A 462 -4.04 -16.23 -4.03
C MET A 462 -3.29 -17.03 -2.97
N THR A 463 -2.89 -16.39 -1.86
CA THR A 463 -2.28 -17.08 -0.72
C THR A 463 -3.26 -18.11 -0.10
N MET A 464 -4.54 -17.75 0.04
CA MET A 464 -5.56 -18.68 0.52
C MET A 464 -5.78 -19.86 -0.45
N LEU A 465 -5.77 -19.61 -1.76
CA LEU A 465 -5.83 -20.67 -2.78
C LEU A 465 -4.62 -21.61 -2.67
N ALA A 466 -3.41 -21.07 -2.54
CA ALA A 466 -2.19 -21.85 -2.35
C ALA A 466 -2.25 -22.74 -1.11
N VAL A 467 -2.69 -22.19 0.02
CA VAL A 467 -2.86 -22.94 1.27
C VAL A 467 -3.90 -24.05 1.11
N ASN A 468 -5.03 -23.76 0.45
CA ASN A 468 -6.06 -24.75 0.17
C ASN A 468 -5.53 -25.90 -0.72
N ILE A 469 -4.73 -25.59 -1.74
CA ILE A 469 -4.09 -26.60 -2.60
C ILE A 469 -3.12 -27.47 -1.78
N LEU A 470 -2.29 -26.84 -0.94
CA LEU A 470 -1.31 -27.55 -0.11
C LEU A 470 -1.97 -28.46 0.94
N LEU A 471 -3.14 -28.09 1.45
CA LEU A 471 -3.93 -28.93 2.36
C LEU A 471 -4.58 -30.10 1.61
N LYS A 472 -5.31 -29.85 0.51
CA LYS A 472 -6.06 -30.88 -0.24
C LYS A 472 -5.18 -31.93 -0.91
N LYS A 473 -3.96 -31.56 -1.37
CA LYS A 473 -3.03 -32.53 -2.01
C LYS A 473 -2.66 -33.71 -1.11
N ARG A 474 -2.95 -33.66 0.17
CA ARG A 474 -2.62 -34.70 1.16
C ARG A 474 -3.78 -35.54 1.61
N ASP A 475 -5.02 -35.04 1.48
CA ASP A 475 -6.22 -35.78 1.82
C ASP A 475 -6.56 -36.89 0.77
N SER A 476 -5.85 -36.85 -0.38
CA SER A 476 -6.07 -37.77 -1.51
C SER A 476 -5.13 -39.00 -1.53
N ILE A 477 -4.38 -39.24 -0.45
CA ILE A 477 -3.49 -40.41 -0.33
C ILE A 477 -4.28 -41.58 0.27
N ASN A 478 -4.25 -42.73 -0.40
CA ASN A 478 -5.10 -43.95 -0.15
C ASN A 478 -5.24 -44.36 1.33
N GLU A 479 -6.45 -44.87 1.64
CA GLU A 479 -7.00 -45.22 2.96
C GLU A 479 -6.36 -46.42 3.70
N GLN A 480 -5.32 -47.06 3.20
CA GLN A 480 -4.81 -48.31 3.78
C GLN A 480 -4.03 -48.16 5.11
N ASP A 481 -3.66 -46.94 5.55
CA ASP A 481 -2.98 -46.75 6.84
C ASP A 481 -3.41 -45.44 7.53
N GLN A 482 -4.54 -45.52 8.27
CA GLN A 482 -5.11 -44.36 8.98
C GLN A 482 -4.12 -43.63 9.90
N LYS A 483 -3.16 -44.33 10.54
CA LYS A 483 -2.13 -43.71 11.41
C LYS A 483 -1.09 -42.94 10.61
N GLN A 484 -0.64 -43.50 9.48
CA GLN A 484 0.31 -42.79 8.59
C GLN A 484 -0.37 -41.59 7.92
N GLN A 485 -1.62 -41.73 7.52
CA GLN A 485 -2.41 -40.66 6.95
C GLN A 485 -2.61 -39.51 7.93
N LEU A 486 -2.99 -39.78 9.18
CA LEU A 486 -3.12 -38.76 10.22
C LEU A 486 -1.80 -38.03 10.50
N ALA A 487 -0.69 -38.76 10.57
CA ALA A 487 0.64 -38.18 10.76
C ALA A 487 1.05 -37.28 9.58
N LEU A 488 0.72 -37.64 8.33
CA LEU A 488 0.97 -36.85 7.13
C LEU A 488 0.13 -35.57 7.08
N ILE A 489 -1.16 -35.65 7.43
CA ILE A 489 -2.07 -34.51 7.54
C ILE A 489 -1.55 -33.53 8.60
N MET A 490 -1.19 -34.01 9.78
CA MET A 490 -0.64 -33.19 10.86
C MET A 490 0.69 -32.52 10.45
N LYS A 491 1.58 -33.23 9.77
CA LYS A 491 2.83 -32.69 9.21
C LYS A 491 2.56 -31.59 8.18
N GLY A 492 1.48 -31.72 7.39
CA GLY A 492 1.02 -30.71 6.45
C GLY A 492 0.55 -29.43 7.10
N HIS A 493 -0.31 -29.53 8.09
CA HIS A 493 -0.80 -28.38 8.85
C HIS A 493 0.35 -27.65 9.54
N ARG A 494 1.33 -28.37 10.13
CA ARG A 494 2.52 -27.75 10.73
C ARG A 494 3.31 -26.91 9.73
N LYS A 495 3.55 -27.42 8.51
CA LYS A 495 4.26 -26.66 7.47
C LYS A 495 3.54 -25.38 7.07
N ILE A 496 2.21 -25.45 6.91
CA ILE A 496 1.41 -24.28 6.54
C ILE A 496 1.39 -23.24 7.66
N ILE A 497 1.21 -23.69 8.91
CA ILE A 497 1.28 -22.83 10.07
C ILE A 497 2.64 -22.12 10.11
N LEU A 498 3.72 -22.84 9.88
CA LEU A 498 5.06 -22.29 9.84
C LEU A 498 5.23 -21.25 8.72
N LEU A 499 4.80 -21.57 7.49
CA LEU A 499 4.86 -20.64 6.35
C LEU A 499 4.08 -19.34 6.62
N LEU A 500 2.85 -19.46 7.13
CA LEU A 500 2.03 -18.29 7.47
C LEU A 500 2.62 -17.48 8.63
N THR A 501 3.22 -18.15 9.62
CA THR A 501 3.92 -17.45 10.71
C THR A 501 5.11 -16.67 10.15
N CYS A 502 5.90 -17.26 9.26
CA CYS A 502 6.99 -16.55 8.58
C CYS A 502 6.47 -15.36 7.76
N ALA A 503 5.35 -15.51 7.04
CA ALA A 503 4.71 -14.41 6.32
C ALA A 503 4.31 -13.27 7.27
N CYS A 504 3.72 -13.58 8.42
CA CYS A 504 3.38 -12.59 9.45
C CYS A 504 4.60 -11.84 9.96
N ILE A 505 5.72 -12.56 10.20
CA ILE A 505 6.96 -11.94 10.71
C ILE A 505 7.58 -11.03 9.65
N MET A 506 7.67 -11.51 8.40
CA MET A 506 8.18 -10.71 7.28
C MET A 506 7.35 -9.44 7.11
N SER A 507 6.03 -9.59 7.04
CA SER A 507 5.12 -8.44 6.89
C SER A 507 5.23 -7.49 8.08
N ALA A 508 5.25 -7.98 9.32
CA ALA A 508 5.39 -7.15 10.52
C ALA A 508 6.73 -6.39 10.53
N SER A 509 7.83 -7.07 10.16
CA SER A 509 9.16 -6.45 10.10
C SER A 509 9.21 -5.31 9.09
N ILE A 510 8.68 -5.53 7.88
CA ILE A 510 8.58 -4.49 6.84
C ILE A 510 7.62 -3.37 7.28
N PHE A 511 6.48 -3.73 7.89
CA PHE A 511 5.52 -2.78 8.44
C PHE A 511 6.20 -1.80 9.41
N PHE A 512 6.89 -2.29 10.42
CA PHE A 512 7.54 -1.42 11.41
C PHE A 512 8.68 -0.62 10.80
N THR A 513 9.41 -1.16 9.82
CA THR A 513 10.45 -0.42 9.10
C THR A 513 9.87 0.79 8.35
N LEU A 514 8.70 0.64 7.74
CA LEU A 514 8.05 1.72 7.00
C LEU A 514 7.29 2.70 7.91
N MET A 515 6.60 2.20 8.93
CA MET A 515 5.74 3.01 9.79
C MET A 515 6.48 3.72 10.92
N HIS A 516 7.53 3.10 11.49
CA HIS A 516 8.22 3.66 12.65
C HIS A 516 8.84 5.05 12.42
N PRO A 517 9.46 5.35 11.27
CA PRO A 517 9.95 6.70 10.99
C PRO A 517 8.86 7.77 11.09
N SER A 518 7.62 7.43 10.71
CA SER A 518 6.48 8.35 10.73
C SER A 518 5.92 8.63 12.14
N THR A 519 6.42 7.93 13.18
CA THR A 519 6.10 8.27 14.58
C THR A 519 6.66 9.63 15.01
N TYR A 520 7.55 10.24 14.19
CA TYR A 520 8.07 11.58 14.47
C TYR A 520 6.96 12.60 14.69
N GLY A 521 5.87 12.52 13.92
CA GLY A 521 4.77 13.49 13.98
C GLY A 521 4.15 13.56 15.37
N ILE A 522 3.76 12.40 15.93
CA ILE A 522 3.17 12.39 17.28
C ILE A 522 4.18 12.75 18.35
N LYS A 523 5.45 12.35 18.20
CA LYS A 523 6.53 12.71 19.14
C LYS A 523 6.80 14.23 19.13
N ALA A 524 6.86 14.83 17.94
CA ALA A 524 7.05 16.28 17.79
C ALA A 524 5.85 17.04 18.36
N TYR A 525 4.63 16.61 18.04
CA TYR A 525 3.43 17.23 18.60
C TYR A 525 3.37 17.13 20.13
N ALA A 526 3.72 15.97 20.71
CA ALA A 526 3.74 15.81 22.16
C ALA A 526 4.75 16.75 22.86
N LYS A 527 5.89 17.02 22.21
CA LYS A 527 6.92 17.93 22.74
C LYS A 527 6.58 19.42 22.57
N GLN A 528 5.88 19.78 21.50
CA GLN A 528 5.67 21.16 21.07
C GLN A 528 4.20 21.43 20.70
N SER A 529 3.26 20.90 21.47
CA SER A 529 1.83 21.00 21.15
C SER A 529 1.32 22.44 21.09
N THR A 530 1.80 23.33 21.97
CA THR A 530 1.47 24.76 21.98
C THR A 530 1.90 25.41 20.67
N TYR A 531 3.15 25.19 20.24
CA TYR A 531 3.68 25.68 18.98
C TYR A 531 2.81 25.30 17.78
N PHE A 532 2.45 24.02 17.65
CA PHE A 532 1.62 23.57 16.52
C PHE A 532 0.18 24.09 16.60
N LYS A 533 -0.37 24.26 17.81
CA LYS A 533 -1.69 24.87 18.01
C LYS A 533 -1.71 26.35 17.61
N GLU A 534 -0.73 27.11 18.05
CA GLU A 534 -0.58 28.55 17.70
C GLU A 534 -0.41 28.70 16.18
N LYS A 535 0.45 27.91 15.57
CA LYS A 535 0.66 27.88 14.13
C LYS A 535 -0.63 27.61 13.36
N LYS A 536 -1.39 26.59 13.79
CA LYS A 536 -2.70 26.25 13.22
C LYS A 536 -3.72 27.38 13.41
N GLN A 537 -3.71 28.04 14.56
CA GLN A 537 -4.59 29.16 14.87
C GLN A 537 -4.26 30.39 13.99
N THR A 538 -2.99 30.72 13.81
CA THR A 538 -2.53 31.78 12.91
C THR A 538 -3.01 31.54 11.47
N LEU A 539 -2.85 30.32 10.94
CA LEU A 539 -3.33 30.00 9.60
C LEU A 539 -4.85 30.14 9.48
N LYS A 540 -5.60 29.71 10.49
CA LYS A 540 -7.07 29.80 10.50
C LYS A 540 -7.61 31.23 10.70
N SER A 541 -6.83 32.16 11.22
CA SER A 541 -7.22 33.57 11.36
C SER A 541 -7.17 34.34 10.05
N LEU A 542 -6.63 33.78 8.99
CA LEU A 542 -6.64 34.40 7.67
C LEU A 542 -8.06 34.47 7.07
N PRO A 543 -8.38 35.54 6.33
CA PRO A 543 -9.69 35.71 5.71
C PRO A 543 -9.99 34.61 4.69
N GLN A 544 -11.14 33.95 4.82
CA GLN A 544 -11.50 32.78 4.00
C GLN A 544 -11.88 33.07 2.55
N ASN A 545 -12.22 34.32 2.19
CA ASN A 545 -12.69 34.69 0.85
C ASN A 545 -11.63 35.40 0.01
N LYS A 546 -10.36 35.27 0.40
CA LYS A 546 -9.24 35.95 -0.22
C LYS A 546 -8.39 34.98 -1.03
N LYS A 547 -7.70 35.49 -2.05
CA LYS A 547 -6.75 34.68 -2.82
C LYS A 547 -5.48 34.47 -2.02
N ILE A 548 -5.24 33.25 -1.59
CA ILE A 548 -4.10 32.86 -0.76
C ILE A 548 -3.17 31.92 -1.56
N LEU A 549 -1.92 32.31 -1.67
CA LEU A 549 -0.83 31.46 -2.12
C LEU A 549 -0.10 30.92 -0.90
N ALA A 550 -0.13 29.61 -0.70
CA ALA A 550 0.37 29.01 0.53
C ALA A 550 1.47 27.95 0.27
N TYR A 551 2.35 27.81 1.22
CA TYR A 551 3.25 26.65 1.28
C TYR A 551 2.45 25.35 1.34
N GLY A 552 2.83 24.36 0.54
CA GLY A 552 2.03 23.15 0.33
C GLY A 552 1.59 22.42 1.60
N PHE A 553 2.36 22.48 2.65
CA PHE A 553 2.03 21.85 3.94
C PHE A 553 1.08 22.67 4.83
N TYR A 554 0.70 23.87 4.40
CA TYR A 554 -0.29 24.70 5.09
C TYR A 554 -1.69 24.58 4.48
N THR A 555 -1.79 24.02 3.30
CA THR A 555 -3.04 23.95 2.52
C THR A 555 -4.14 23.18 3.22
N THR A 556 -3.82 22.13 3.99
CA THR A 556 -4.82 21.39 4.80
C THR A 556 -5.51 22.28 5.85
N GLN A 557 -4.75 23.24 6.44
CA GLN A 557 -5.26 24.14 7.46
C GLN A 557 -6.04 25.33 6.87
N LEU A 558 -5.81 25.63 5.59
CA LEU A 558 -6.45 26.71 4.83
C LEU A 558 -7.56 26.19 3.90
N ALA A 559 -7.89 24.92 3.96
CA ALA A 559 -8.78 24.21 3.03
C ALA A 559 -10.23 24.77 2.99
N GLN A 560 -10.66 25.55 3.98
CA GLN A 560 -11.96 26.25 3.96
C GLN A 560 -12.00 27.37 2.92
N ASN A 561 -10.83 27.86 2.48
CA ASN A 561 -10.76 28.90 1.48
C ASN A 561 -10.95 28.34 0.07
N LYS A 562 -11.88 28.94 -0.68
CA LYS A 562 -12.15 28.58 -2.08
C LYS A 562 -10.99 28.95 -3.00
N ASN A 563 -10.33 30.07 -2.75
CA ASN A 563 -9.25 30.62 -3.59
C ASN A 563 -7.88 30.35 -2.94
N LEU A 564 -7.57 29.07 -2.78
CA LEU A 564 -6.32 28.59 -2.20
C LEU A 564 -5.42 28.00 -3.30
N TYR A 565 -4.18 28.44 -3.36
CA TYR A 565 -3.19 28.01 -4.33
C TYR A 565 -1.93 27.51 -3.64
N ASP A 566 -1.20 26.61 -4.29
CA ASP A 566 0.05 26.07 -3.78
C ASP A 566 1.25 26.81 -4.37
N LEU A 567 2.19 27.21 -3.51
CA LEU A 567 3.39 27.96 -3.90
C LEU A 567 4.24 27.25 -4.98
N ASP A 568 4.24 25.92 -4.99
CA ASP A 568 5.06 25.15 -5.93
C ASP A 568 4.40 24.92 -7.29
N TYR A 569 3.08 25.12 -7.38
CA TYR A 569 2.31 24.76 -8.58
C TYR A 569 1.57 25.92 -9.20
N HIS A 570 1.35 27.02 -8.45
CA HIS A 570 0.59 28.15 -8.94
C HIS A 570 1.33 28.90 -10.05
N ASN A 571 0.59 29.13 -11.15
CA ASN A 571 1.00 29.97 -12.29
C ASN A 571 2.44 29.67 -12.79
N ASP A 572 2.81 28.38 -12.83
CA ASP A 572 4.15 27.92 -13.20
C ASP A 572 5.27 28.64 -12.41
N LYS A 573 5.02 28.96 -11.13
CA LYS A 573 5.93 29.71 -10.24
C LYS A 573 6.24 31.15 -10.70
N LYS A 574 5.32 31.72 -11.47
CA LYS A 574 5.40 33.13 -11.85
C LYS A 574 4.58 34.01 -10.91
N ILE A 575 4.91 35.28 -10.85
CA ILE A 575 4.13 36.24 -10.04
C ILE A 575 2.70 36.36 -10.55
N ASP A 576 1.74 36.15 -9.65
CA ASP A 576 0.35 36.53 -9.84
C ASP A 576 -0.02 37.68 -8.90
N THR A 577 -0.14 38.88 -9.45
CA THR A 577 -0.48 40.06 -8.67
C THR A 577 -1.93 40.08 -8.18
N ASN A 578 -2.77 39.13 -8.58
CA ASN A 578 -4.12 38.94 -8.02
C ASN A 578 -4.12 38.19 -6.68
N ILE A 579 -3.02 37.57 -6.29
CA ILE A 579 -2.86 36.99 -4.95
C ILE A 579 -2.91 38.11 -3.91
N GLU A 580 -3.70 37.93 -2.86
CA GLU A 580 -3.83 38.90 -1.78
C GLU A 580 -2.89 38.57 -0.60
N TYR A 581 -2.68 37.26 -0.35
CA TYR A 581 -1.81 36.79 0.73
C TYR A 581 -0.86 35.71 0.25
N VAL A 582 0.43 35.84 0.63
CA VAL A 582 1.44 34.77 0.49
C VAL A 582 1.79 34.28 1.87
N VAL A 583 1.66 32.96 2.12
CA VAL A 583 1.74 32.36 3.46
C VAL A 583 2.75 31.22 3.46
N VAL A 584 3.90 31.42 4.07
CA VAL A 584 5.04 30.50 4.00
C VAL A 584 5.74 30.35 5.37
N PRO A 585 6.51 29.29 5.59
CA PRO A 585 7.46 29.25 6.70
C PRO A 585 8.46 30.40 6.58
N ARG A 586 8.75 31.09 7.67
CA ARG A 586 9.71 32.21 7.65
C ARG A 586 11.11 31.76 7.21
N THR A 587 11.50 30.54 7.57
CA THR A 587 12.78 29.96 7.15
C THR A 587 12.89 29.80 5.64
N LEU A 588 11.77 29.61 4.93
CA LEU A 588 11.74 29.46 3.48
C LEU A 588 12.04 30.77 2.74
N SER A 589 11.82 31.93 3.37
CA SER A 589 12.06 33.22 2.73
C SER A 589 13.55 33.57 2.55
N SER A 590 14.46 32.82 3.17
CA SER A 590 15.91 33.13 3.20
C SER A 590 16.81 31.91 2.98
N ASP A 591 16.26 30.77 2.52
CA ASP A 591 17.03 29.53 2.36
C ASP A 591 17.76 29.37 1.00
N GLY A 592 17.65 30.37 0.13
CA GLY A 592 18.28 30.37 -1.19
C GLY A 592 17.59 29.50 -2.24
N SER A 593 16.47 28.88 -1.90
CA SER A 593 15.69 28.02 -2.81
C SER A 593 14.98 28.81 -3.91
N ALA A 594 14.49 28.12 -4.94
CA ALA A 594 13.61 28.72 -5.95
C ALA A 594 12.33 29.31 -5.32
N GLN A 595 11.86 28.75 -4.21
CA GLN A 595 10.72 29.26 -3.44
C GLN A 595 11.09 30.59 -2.75
N SER A 596 12.28 30.70 -2.16
CA SER A 596 12.73 31.98 -1.57
C SER A 596 12.88 33.08 -2.60
N GLN A 597 13.33 32.75 -3.81
CA GLN A 597 13.40 33.71 -4.92
C GLN A 597 12.01 34.20 -5.33
N LEU A 598 11.03 33.30 -5.41
CA LEU A 598 9.64 33.67 -5.70
C LEU A 598 9.05 34.56 -4.60
N ILE A 599 9.32 34.27 -3.32
CA ILE A 599 8.89 35.09 -2.19
C ILE A 599 9.50 36.50 -2.29
N ALA A 600 10.79 36.59 -2.59
CA ALA A 600 11.47 37.87 -2.78
C ALA A 600 10.88 38.70 -3.95
N GLN A 601 10.48 38.01 -5.05
CA GLN A 601 9.79 38.68 -6.15
C GLN A 601 8.45 39.28 -5.69
N TYR A 602 7.65 38.57 -4.87
CA TYR A 602 6.41 39.12 -4.32
C TYR A 602 6.70 40.37 -3.47
N MET A 603 7.74 40.33 -2.62
CA MET A 603 8.15 41.52 -1.83
C MET A 603 8.53 42.71 -2.73
N ASN A 604 9.27 42.47 -3.81
CA ASN A 604 9.66 43.51 -4.79
C ASN A 604 8.44 44.08 -5.55
N HIS A 605 7.32 43.33 -5.64
CA HIS A 605 6.06 43.81 -6.19
C HIS A 605 5.13 44.47 -5.18
N GLY A 606 5.70 44.92 -4.02
CA GLY A 606 4.98 45.73 -3.04
C GLY A 606 4.23 44.95 -1.96
N TYR A 607 4.41 43.62 -1.89
CA TYR A 607 3.86 42.84 -0.78
C TYR A 607 4.67 43.11 0.49
N LYS A 608 3.97 43.43 1.57
CA LYS A 608 4.57 43.77 2.88
C LYS A 608 4.19 42.69 3.91
N GLU A 609 5.05 42.57 4.92
CA GLU A 609 4.76 41.69 6.04
C GLU A 609 3.47 42.13 6.75
N TYR A 610 2.55 41.19 6.91
CA TYR A 610 1.25 41.41 7.52
C TYR A 610 1.32 41.21 9.03
N HIS A 611 0.56 41.97 9.80
CA HIS A 611 0.58 41.95 11.26
C HIS A 611 0.25 40.61 11.92
N LEU A 612 -0.35 39.66 11.20
CA LEU A 612 -0.59 38.28 11.66
C LEU A 612 0.65 37.38 11.48
N SER A 613 1.74 37.87 10.92
CA SER A 613 2.97 37.09 10.84
C SER A 613 3.50 36.76 12.24
N THR A 614 4.13 35.59 12.36
CA THR A 614 4.75 35.11 13.60
C THR A 614 6.23 34.85 13.35
N PRO A 615 7.04 34.55 14.39
CA PRO A 615 8.43 34.13 14.19
C PRO A 615 8.57 32.94 13.23
N GLU A 616 7.52 32.10 13.07
CA GLU A 616 7.53 30.87 12.32
C GLU A 616 6.84 30.97 10.95
N ILE A 617 5.85 31.85 10.85
CA ILE A 617 5.04 32.02 9.63
C ILE A 617 5.20 33.45 9.13
N LEU A 618 5.70 33.59 7.91
CA LEU A 618 5.68 34.82 7.18
C LEU A 618 4.38 34.92 6.38
N ILE A 619 3.62 35.97 6.62
CA ILE A 619 2.42 36.29 5.85
C ILE A 619 2.68 37.62 5.16
N LEU A 620 2.75 37.60 3.85
CA LEU A 620 2.85 38.80 3.04
C LEU A 620 1.46 39.18 2.55
N LYS A 621 1.17 40.47 2.59
CA LYS A 621 -0.08 41.05 2.06
C LYS A 621 0.26 42.13 1.05
N ARG A 622 -0.49 42.17 -0.02
CA ARG A 622 -0.41 43.22 -1.02
C ARG A 622 -0.95 44.54 -0.49
#